data_1a37d78fee5fc6c78b5e4459bc907267
#
_entry.id   1a37d78fee5fc6c78b5e4459bc907267
#
_cell.length_a   1.000
_cell.length_b   1.000
_cell.length_c   1.000
_cell.angle_alpha   90.00
_cell.angle_beta   90.00
_cell.angle_gamma   90.00
#
_symmetry.space_group_name_H-M   'P 1'
#
loop_
_entity.id
_entity.type
_entity.pdbx_description
1 polymer ?
#
loop_
_entity_poly.entity_id
_entity_poly.type
_entity_poly.pdbx_seq_one_letter_code
_entity_poly.pdbx_strand_id
1 'polypeptide(L)'
;SEGWQIGIAGRRQSALEDFRQIAPEQIKIQSLDVTQEDSAGKLDALIHQLGGMDLFLLSSGIGFQNMELNMEIELNTARTNVEGFTRMVDTAFSYFRNNGGGHLAVISSIAGTKGLGVAPAYSATKRFQNTYIDALEQLAHLQKLNIHFTDIRPGFVATDLLNDGKHY
;
A
#
# COMPACT_ATOMS: atom_id res chain seq x y z
N SER A 1 -4.65 9.17 -22.69
CA SER A 1 -3.62 9.17 -21.62
C SER A 1 -3.16 10.60 -21.42
N GLU A 2 -3.19 11.09 -20.20
CA GLU A 2 -2.85 12.48 -19.85
C GLU A 2 -1.32 12.70 -19.71
N GLY A 3 -0.48 11.86 -20.34
CA GLY A 3 0.98 12.00 -20.31
C GLY A 3 1.66 11.48 -19.06
N TRP A 4 0.95 10.78 -18.16
CA TRP A 4 1.55 10.18 -16.97
C TRP A 4 2.48 9.02 -17.32
N GLN A 5 3.63 8.95 -16.64
CA GLN A 5 4.44 7.74 -16.54
C GLN A 5 3.95 6.94 -15.32
N ILE A 6 3.71 5.66 -15.49
CA ILE A 6 3.07 4.82 -14.47
C ILE A 6 4.00 3.69 -14.05
N GLY A 7 4.33 3.63 -12.76
CA GLY A 7 4.99 2.49 -12.14
C GLY A 7 3.98 1.55 -11.51
N ILE A 8 4.00 0.27 -11.86
CA ILE A 8 3.14 -0.74 -11.27
C ILE A 8 4.01 -1.80 -10.61
N ALA A 9 3.76 -2.05 -9.32
CA ALA A 9 4.46 -3.05 -8.56
C ALA A 9 3.50 -4.10 -7.97
N GLY A 10 3.95 -5.34 -7.89
CA GLY A 10 3.18 -6.43 -7.31
C GLY A 10 3.91 -7.77 -7.40
N ARG A 11 3.33 -8.81 -6.80
CA ARG A 11 3.96 -10.13 -6.72
C ARG A 11 3.85 -10.96 -8.01
N ARG A 12 2.77 -10.77 -8.78
CA ARG A 12 2.43 -11.59 -9.95
C ARG A 12 3.01 -10.98 -11.21
N GLN A 13 4.18 -11.46 -11.64
CA GLN A 13 4.89 -10.96 -12.81
C GLN A 13 4.01 -11.01 -14.07
N SER A 14 3.27 -12.11 -14.32
CA SER A 14 2.40 -12.21 -15.50
C SER A 14 1.33 -11.11 -15.54
N ALA A 15 0.67 -10.84 -14.40
CA ALA A 15 -0.34 -9.78 -14.33
C ALA A 15 0.27 -8.39 -14.56
N LEU A 16 1.51 -8.16 -14.11
CA LEU A 16 2.23 -6.90 -14.39
C LEU A 16 2.54 -6.76 -15.87
N GLU A 17 2.97 -7.84 -16.53
CA GLU A 17 3.22 -7.84 -17.98
C GLU A 17 1.94 -7.59 -18.79
N ASP A 18 0.82 -8.19 -18.40
CA ASP A 18 -0.47 -7.94 -19.04
C ASP A 18 -0.86 -6.45 -18.92
N PHE A 19 -0.66 -5.84 -17.74
CA PHE A 19 -0.87 -4.41 -17.57
C PHE A 19 0.05 -3.56 -18.44
N ARG A 20 1.33 -3.92 -18.53
CA ARG A 20 2.29 -3.19 -19.35
C ARG A 20 1.89 -3.18 -20.83
N GLN A 21 1.26 -4.25 -21.34
CA GLN A 21 0.78 -4.32 -22.73
C GLN A 21 -0.23 -3.22 -23.09
N ILE A 22 -0.95 -2.67 -22.10
CA ILE A 22 -1.96 -1.62 -22.31
C ILE A 22 -1.31 -0.32 -22.85
N ALA A 23 -0.14 0.04 -22.32
CA ALA A 23 0.61 1.23 -22.71
C ALA A 23 2.13 1.03 -22.45
N PRO A 24 2.83 0.25 -23.30
CA PRO A 24 4.20 -0.20 -23.03
C PRO A 24 5.22 0.91 -22.80
N GLU A 25 5.03 2.04 -23.48
CA GLU A 25 5.93 3.20 -23.38
C GLU A 25 5.73 4.01 -22.08
N GLN A 26 4.54 3.91 -21.48
CA GLN A 26 4.16 4.67 -20.29
C GLN A 26 4.22 3.87 -19.00
N ILE A 27 4.17 2.53 -19.09
CA ILE A 27 4.10 1.66 -17.92
C ILE A 27 5.44 0.97 -17.68
N LYS A 28 6.02 1.22 -16.51
CA LYS A 28 7.14 0.44 -15.96
C LYS A 28 6.62 -0.50 -14.88
N ILE A 29 7.21 -1.69 -14.79
CA ILE A 29 6.75 -2.72 -13.87
C ILE A 29 7.89 -3.19 -12.98
N GLN A 30 7.56 -3.58 -11.74
CA GLN A 30 8.49 -4.15 -10.79
C GLN A 30 7.85 -5.31 -10.03
N SER A 31 8.42 -6.51 -10.12
CA SER A 31 8.02 -7.60 -9.24
C SER A 31 8.50 -7.30 -7.81
N LEU A 32 7.53 -7.13 -6.90
CA LEU A 32 7.78 -6.70 -5.53
C LEU A 32 6.79 -7.37 -4.58
N ASP A 33 7.32 -7.95 -3.51
CA ASP A 33 6.53 -8.39 -2.34
C ASP A 33 6.89 -7.48 -1.16
N VAL A 34 5.90 -6.76 -0.64
CA VAL A 34 6.08 -5.79 0.46
C VAL A 34 6.62 -6.42 1.74
N THR A 35 6.46 -7.74 1.91
CA THR A 35 6.93 -8.49 3.08
C THR A 35 8.43 -8.82 3.03
N GLN A 36 9.07 -8.67 1.87
CA GLN A 36 10.49 -8.97 1.70
C GLN A 36 11.36 -7.77 2.05
N GLU A 37 12.55 -8.03 2.59
CA GLU A 37 13.49 -6.99 3.02
C GLU A 37 13.99 -6.12 1.86
N ASP A 38 14.09 -6.69 0.65
CA ASP A 38 14.55 -6.00 -0.55
C ASP A 38 13.49 -5.12 -1.22
N SER A 39 12.25 -5.11 -0.70
CA SER A 39 11.13 -4.40 -1.31
C SER A 39 11.33 -2.89 -1.38
N ALA A 40 11.98 -2.28 -0.38
CA ALA A 40 12.33 -0.85 -0.41
C ALA A 40 13.26 -0.52 -1.59
N GLY A 41 14.33 -1.30 -1.77
CA GLY A 41 15.26 -1.12 -2.90
C GLY A 41 14.60 -1.35 -4.26
N LYS A 42 13.65 -2.27 -4.33
CA LYS A 42 12.86 -2.50 -5.57
C LYS A 42 11.93 -1.33 -5.88
N LEU A 43 11.34 -0.70 -4.85
CA LEU A 43 10.55 0.52 -5.06
C LEU A 43 11.44 1.66 -5.55
N ASP A 44 12.59 1.88 -4.94
CA ASP A 44 13.56 2.90 -5.38
C ASP A 44 14.01 2.67 -6.83
N ALA A 45 14.25 1.42 -7.22
CA ALA A 45 14.61 1.07 -8.60
C ALA A 45 13.48 1.41 -9.59
N LEU A 46 12.22 1.16 -9.22
CA LEU A 46 11.07 1.53 -10.05
C LEU A 46 10.93 3.05 -10.19
N ILE A 47 11.08 3.79 -9.10
CA ILE A 47 11.06 5.26 -9.11
C ILE A 47 12.16 5.80 -10.03
N HIS A 48 13.35 5.23 -9.96
CA HIS A 48 14.47 5.62 -10.84
C HIS A 48 14.18 5.34 -12.31
N GLN A 49 13.55 4.20 -12.64
CA GLN A 49 13.14 3.87 -14.02
C GLN A 49 12.10 4.83 -14.58
N LEU A 50 11.27 5.43 -13.72
CA LEU A 50 10.27 6.44 -14.10
C LEU A 50 10.87 7.84 -14.28
N GLY A 51 12.10 8.07 -13.81
CA GLY A 51 12.72 9.39 -13.76
C GLY A 51 12.23 10.26 -12.59
N GLY A 52 11.47 9.68 -11.66
CA GLY A 52 10.92 10.34 -10.48
C GLY A 52 9.53 9.86 -10.11
N MET A 53 8.96 10.44 -9.04
CA MET A 53 7.64 10.10 -8.55
C MET A 53 6.96 11.34 -7.96
N ASP A 54 5.76 11.66 -8.45
CA ASP A 54 4.92 12.74 -7.93
C ASP A 54 3.78 12.21 -7.05
N LEU A 55 3.33 10.98 -7.34
CA LEU A 55 2.24 10.30 -6.62
C LEU A 55 2.65 8.88 -6.29
N PHE A 56 2.53 8.50 -5.03
CA PHE A 56 2.62 7.14 -4.56
C PHE A 56 1.26 6.65 -4.07
N LEU A 57 0.75 5.55 -4.62
CA LEU A 57 -0.49 4.91 -4.17
C LEU A 57 -0.19 3.50 -3.65
N LEU A 58 -0.34 3.27 -2.36
CA LEU A 58 -0.22 1.95 -1.76
C LEU A 58 -1.61 1.29 -1.63
N SER A 59 -1.82 0.23 -2.41
CA SER A 59 -3.03 -0.58 -2.37
C SER A 59 -2.81 -1.98 -1.78
N SER A 60 -1.57 -2.33 -1.46
CA SER A 60 -1.22 -3.65 -0.92
C SER A 60 -1.84 -3.86 0.45
N GLY A 61 -2.50 -5.00 0.62
CA GLY A 61 -3.09 -5.42 1.88
C GLY A 61 -3.78 -6.77 1.73
N ILE A 62 -3.89 -7.49 2.84
CA ILE A 62 -4.64 -8.75 2.94
C ILE A 62 -5.57 -8.70 4.14
N GLY A 63 -6.63 -9.50 4.09
CA GLY A 63 -7.57 -9.64 5.20
C GLY A 63 -8.30 -10.97 5.12
N PHE A 64 -8.50 -11.58 6.26
CA PHE A 64 -9.19 -12.87 6.39
C PHE A 64 -10.09 -12.85 7.61
N GLN A 65 -11.22 -13.56 7.52
CA GLN A 65 -11.96 -13.94 8.71
C GLN A 65 -11.16 -15.00 9.47
N ASN A 66 -11.05 -14.85 10.80
CA ASN A 66 -10.24 -15.75 11.63
C ASN A 66 -10.86 -15.90 13.04
N MET A 67 -12.05 -16.47 13.10
CA MET A 67 -12.78 -16.65 14.37
C MET A 67 -12.08 -17.64 15.31
N GLU A 68 -11.29 -18.57 14.74
CA GLU A 68 -10.52 -19.57 15.49
C GLU A 68 -9.16 -19.03 15.99
N LEU A 69 -8.84 -17.77 15.71
CA LEU A 69 -7.56 -17.12 16.05
C LEU A 69 -6.33 -17.92 15.60
N ASN A 70 -6.38 -18.47 14.37
CA ASN A 70 -5.20 -19.11 13.80
C ASN A 70 -4.04 -18.12 13.75
N MET A 71 -2.97 -18.43 14.47
CA MET A 71 -1.82 -17.56 14.66
C MET A 71 -1.13 -17.21 13.35
N GLU A 72 -1.06 -18.14 12.40
CA GLU A 72 -0.41 -17.90 11.10
C GLU A 72 -1.16 -16.85 10.28
N ILE A 73 -2.50 -16.88 10.28
CA ILE A 73 -3.34 -15.87 9.62
C ILE A 73 -3.13 -14.49 10.25
N GLU A 74 -3.14 -14.40 11.59
CA GLU A 74 -2.94 -13.13 12.31
C GLU A 74 -1.56 -12.55 11.99
N LEU A 75 -0.49 -13.35 12.10
CA LEU A 75 0.87 -12.90 11.84
C LEU A 75 1.12 -12.55 10.37
N ASN A 76 0.57 -13.33 9.43
CA ASN A 76 0.70 -13.01 8.01
C ASN A 76 -0.01 -11.70 7.66
N THR A 77 -1.18 -11.46 8.25
CA THR A 77 -1.90 -10.18 8.11
C THR A 77 -1.07 -9.03 8.66
N ALA A 78 -0.46 -9.19 9.83
CA ALA A 78 0.41 -8.17 10.43
C ALA A 78 1.67 -7.90 9.58
N ARG A 79 2.35 -8.95 9.09
CA ARG A 79 3.54 -8.79 8.23
C ARG A 79 3.23 -7.97 6.98
N THR A 80 2.10 -8.25 6.32
CA THR A 80 1.73 -7.53 5.09
C THR A 80 1.23 -6.11 5.40
N ASN A 81 0.26 -5.98 6.31
CA ASN A 81 -0.48 -4.74 6.51
C ASN A 81 0.20 -3.76 7.48
N VAL A 82 1.15 -4.21 8.28
CA VAL A 82 1.92 -3.36 9.21
C VAL A 82 3.36 -3.23 8.73
N GLU A 83 4.12 -4.32 8.75
CA GLU A 83 5.55 -4.28 8.42
C GLU A 83 5.78 -3.89 6.95
N GLY A 84 5.15 -4.61 6.01
CA GLY A 84 5.24 -4.30 4.58
C GLY A 84 4.70 -2.92 4.24
N PHE A 85 3.58 -2.53 4.85
CA PHE A 85 3.01 -1.20 4.71
C PHE A 85 4.00 -0.11 5.17
N THR A 86 4.55 -0.23 6.38
CA THR A 86 5.50 0.74 6.92
C THR A 86 6.71 0.88 6.02
N ARG A 87 7.30 -0.23 5.57
CA ARG A 87 8.47 -0.23 4.67
C ARG A 87 8.19 0.55 3.39
N MET A 88 7.05 0.33 2.75
CA MET A 88 6.70 1.02 1.50
C MET A 88 6.41 2.51 1.70
N VAL A 89 5.64 2.84 2.73
CA VAL A 89 5.25 4.22 3.03
C VAL A 89 6.46 5.06 3.44
N ASP A 90 7.34 4.52 4.29
CA ASP A 90 8.54 5.22 4.73
C ASP A 90 9.55 5.44 3.58
N THR A 91 9.65 4.48 2.66
CA THR A 91 10.45 4.64 1.44
C THR A 91 9.90 5.78 0.60
N ALA A 92 8.58 5.80 0.34
CA ALA A 92 7.95 6.88 -0.43
C ALA A 92 8.04 8.24 0.27
N PHE A 93 7.81 8.30 1.58
CA PHE A 93 7.94 9.51 2.39
C PHE A 93 9.37 10.06 2.32
N SER A 94 10.38 9.21 2.47
CA SER A 94 11.79 9.58 2.39
C SER A 94 12.16 10.10 1.00
N TYR A 95 11.63 9.48 -0.05
CA TYR A 95 11.79 9.98 -1.41
C TYR A 95 11.22 11.40 -1.56
N PHE A 96 9.97 11.63 -1.18
CA PHE A 96 9.32 12.94 -1.28
C PHE A 96 10.04 14.02 -0.45
N ARG A 97 10.46 13.67 0.76
CA ARG A 97 11.24 14.57 1.63
C ARG A 97 12.51 15.07 0.93
N ASN A 98 13.18 14.20 0.18
CA ASN A 98 14.46 14.50 -0.45
C ASN A 98 14.32 15.09 -1.86
N ASN A 99 13.13 15.08 -2.47
CA ASN A 99 12.89 15.48 -3.85
C ASN A 99 11.83 16.59 -4.00
N GLY A 100 11.62 17.40 -2.94
CA GLY A 100 10.78 18.60 -3.02
C GLY A 100 9.29 18.39 -2.76
N GLY A 101 8.89 17.17 -2.41
CA GLY A 101 7.51 16.86 -2.05
C GLY A 101 6.81 15.89 -3.00
N GLY A 102 5.51 15.73 -2.81
CA GLY A 102 4.67 14.85 -3.61
C GLY A 102 3.37 14.47 -2.89
N HIS A 103 2.70 13.44 -3.39
CA HIS A 103 1.44 12.99 -2.84
C HIS A 103 1.51 11.51 -2.45
N LEU A 104 1.30 11.22 -1.16
CA LEU A 104 1.26 9.88 -0.60
C LEU A 104 -0.18 9.48 -0.34
N ALA A 105 -0.68 8.51 -1.09
CA ALA A 105 -2.03 7.97 -0.96
C ALA A 105 -1.99 6.50 -0.53
N VAL A 106 -2.91 6.09 0.34
CA VAL A 106 -3.05 4.70 0.76
C VAL A 106 -4.49 4.25 0.68
N ILE A 107 -4.72 2.97 0.39
CA ILE A 107 -6.02 2.33 0.50
C ILE A 107 -6.07 1.55 1.81
N SER A 108 -6.63 2.20 2.83
CA SER A 108 -6.84 1.57 4.14
C SER A 108 -8.21 0.86 4.21
N SER A 109 -9.07 1.19 5.15
CA SER A 109 -10.45 0.66 5.24
C SER A 109 -11.24 1.36 6.34
N ILE A 110 -12.58 1.39 6.20
CA ILE A 110 -13.47 1.70 7.33
C ILE A 110 -13.34 0.66 8.46
N ALA A 111 -12.85 -0.55 8.18
CA ALA A 111 -12.56 -1.57 9.20
C ALA A 111 -11.56 -1.11 10.27
N GLY A 112 -10.74 -0.09 9.97
CA GLY A 112 -9.84 0.55 10.94
C GLY A 112 -10.55 1.44 11.97
N THR A 113 -11.85 1.72 11.83
CA THR A 113 -12.58 2.60 12.79
C THR A 113 -12.99 1.88 14.06
N LYS A 114 -13.18 0.54 13.99
CA LYS A 114 -13.61 -0.29 15.11
C LYS A 114 -13.04 -1.70 15.00
N GLY A 115 -12.77 -2.34 16.14
CA GLY A 115 -12.37 -3.75 16.17
C GLY A 115 -13.46 -4.66 15.63
N LEU A 116 -13.09 -5.60 14.76
CA LEU A 116 -13.98 -6.60 14.17
C LEU A 116 -13.64 -7.98 14.75
N GLY A 117 -14.56 -8.57 15.54
CA GLY A 117 -14.33 -9.88 16.16
C GLY A 117 -14.16 -11.02 15.17
N VAL A 118 -14.72 -10.89 13.97
CA VAL A 118 -14.56 -11.88 12.89
C VAL A 118 -13.21 -11.80 12.18
N ALA A 119 -12.49 -10.66 12.31
CA ALA A 119 -11.22 -10.42 11.64
C ALA A 119 -10.31 -9.52 12.50
N PRO A 120 -9.79 -10.03 13.65
CA PRO A 120 -9.07 -9.20 14.62
C PRO A 120 -7.84 -8.51 14.04
N ALA A 121 -6.90 -9.27 13.45
CA ALA A 121 -5.69 -8.70 12.86
C ALA A 121 -6.00 -7.72 11.73
N TYR A 122 -6.98 -8.04 10.88
CA TYR A 122 -7.34 -7.14 9.78
C TYR A 122 -7.78 -5.76 10.30
N SER A 123 -8.76 -5.71 11.20
CA SER A 123 -9.25 -4.45 11.74
C SER A 123 -8.17 -3.69 12.52
N ALA A 124 -7.37 -4.39 13.31
CA ALA A 124 -6.26 -3.79 14.05
C ALA A 124 -5.19 -3.20 13.11
N THR A 125 -4.82 -3.94 12.05
CA THR A 125 -3.82 -3.45 11.07
C THR A 125 -4.34 -2.28 10.25
N LYS A 126 -5.62 -2.24 9.89
CA LYS A 126 -6.23 -1.08 9.21
C LYS A 126 -6.28 0.15 10.13
N ARG A 127 -6.51 -0.03 11.42
CA ARG A 127 -6.38 1.05 12.40
C ARG A 127 -4.95 1.56 12.50
N PHE A 128 -3.96 0.66 12.51
CA PHE A 128 -2.56 1.05 12.45
C PHE A 128 -2.29 1.94 11.24
N GLN A 129 -2.71 1.54 10.04
CA GLN A 129 -2.50 2.30 8.81
C GLN A 129 -3.11 3.71 8.90
N ASN A 130 -4.38 3.84 9.37
CA ASN A 130 -5.02 5.15 9.53
C ASN A 130 -4.19 6.05 10.46
N THR A 131 -3.81 5.55 11.64
CA THR A 131 -3.06 6.34 12.63
C THR A 131 -1.66 6.68 12.12
N TYR A 132 -1.01 5.76 11.39
CA TYR A 132 0.33 5.98 10.88
C TYR A 132 0.36 7.09 9.83
N ILE A 133 -0.61 7.12 8.91
CA ILE A 133 -0.72 8.20 7.92
C ILE A 133 -0.99 9.54 8.59
N ASP A 134 -1.91 9.61 9.57
CA ASP A 134 -2.17 10.82 10.34
C ASP A 134 -0.88 11.33 11.03
N ALA A 135 -0.06 10.42 11.57
CA ALA A 135 1.21 10.77 12.21
C ALA A 135 2.27 11.29 11.22
N LEU A 136 2.34 10.69 10.02
CA LEU A 136 3.25 11.15 8.96
C LEU A 136 2.85 12.51 8.41
N GLU A 137 1.57 12.81 8.29
CA GLU A 137 1.09 14.14 7.92
C GLU A 137 1.51 15.19 8.94
N GLN A 138 1.37 14.89 10.25
CA GLN A 138 1.86 15.76 11.31
C GLN A 138 3.40 15.95 11.23
N LEU A 139 4.14 14.87 10.99
CA LEU A 139 5.59 14.93 10.84
C LEU A 139 6.00 15.81 9.64
N ALA A 140 5.31 15.68 8.51
CA ALA A 140 5.54 16.52 7.34
C ALA A 140 5.31 18.00 7.64
N HIS A 141 4.22 18.34 8.34
CA HIS A 141 3.95 19.70 8.80
C HIS A 141 5.03 20.24 9.74
N LEU A 142 5.47 19.44 10.72
CA LEU A 142 6.55 19.82 11.64
C LEU A 142 7.87 20.10 10.91
N GLN A 143 8.17 19.34 9.86
CA GLN A 143 9.36 19.50 9.04
C GLN A 143 9.19 20.49 7.87
N LYS A 144 8.00 21.10 7.71
CA LYS A 144 7.64 22.01 6.63
C LYS A 144 7.84 21.39 5.23
N LEU A 145 7.53 20.12 5.09
CA LEU A 145 7.62 19.39 3.84
C LEU A 145 6.35 19.61 3.00
N ASN A 146 6.52 19.68 1.68
CA ASN A 146 5.42 19.78 0.73
C ASN A 146 4.92 18.38 0.32
N ILE A 147 4.44 17.61 1.31
CA ILE A 147 3.89 16.27 1.07
C ILE A 147 2.40 16.30 1.40
N HIS A 148 1.58 15.89 0.43
CA HIS A 148 0.14 15.73 0.59
C HIS A 148 -0.20 14.29 0.95
N PHE A 149 -1.25 14.09 1.74
CA PHE A 149 -1.67 12.76 2.17
C PHE A 149 -3.12 12.50 1.80
N THR A 150 -3.43 11.26 1.42
CA THR A 150 -4.80 10.79 1.22
C THR A 150 -4.96 9.38 1.78
N ASP A 151 -5.81 9.22 2.77
CA ASP A 151 -6.23 7.91 3.29
C ASP A 151 -7.62 7.55 2.73
N ILE A 152 -7.63 6.66 1.75
CA ILE A 152 -8.83 6.14 1.10
C ILE A 152 -9.38 5.00 1.96
N ARG A 153 -10.57 5.19 2.54
CA ARG A 153 -11.20 4.25 3.48
C ARG A 153 -12.44 3.59 2.85
N PRO A 154 -12.28 2.63 1.94
CA PRO A 154 -13.43 1.97 1.34
C PRO A 154 -14.18 1.11 2.37
N GLY A 155 -15.48 0.94 2.11
CA GLY A 155 -16.31 -0.08 2.74
C GLY A 155 -16.10 -1.44 2.06
N PHE A 156 -17.17 -2.25 2.02
CA PHE A 156 -17.15 -3.51 1.27
C PHE A 156 -17.11 -3.24 -0.24
N VAL A 157 -16.04 -3.68 -0.89
CA VAL A 157 -15.86 -3.60 -2.34
C VAL A 157 -15.78 -5.03 -2.85
N ALA A 158 -16.55 -5.34 -3.89
CA ALA A 158 -16.52 -6.66 -4.53
C ALA A 158 -15.16 -6.85 -5.23
N THR A 159 -14.22 -7.47 -4.54
CA THR A 159 -12.87 -7.78 -5.02
C THR A 159 -12.53 -9.22 -4.64
N ASP A 160 -11.48 -9.76 -5.24
CA ASP A 160 -10.96 -11.09 -4.89
C ASP A 160 -10.56 -11.23 -3.40
N LEU A 161 -10.37 -10.12 -2.69
CA LEU A 161 -10.13 -10.10 -1.25
C LEU A 161 -11.31 -10.67 -0.46
N LEU A 162 -12.54 -10.57 -0.99
CA LEU A 162 -13.77 -11.09 -0.39
C LEU A 162 -14.21 -12.42 -1.02
N ASN A 163 -13.48 -12.95 -2.00
CA ASN A 163 -13.82 -14.15 -2.75
C ASN A 163 -13.34 -15.44 -2.05
N ASP A 164 -13.53 -15.53 -0.73
CA ASP A 164 -13.23 -16.72 0.07
C ASP A 164 -14.44 -17.70 0.15
N GLY A 165 -15.47 -17.46 -0.65
CA GLY A 165 -16.71 -18.27 -0.67
C GLY A 165 -17.66 -17.99 0.49
N LYS A 166 -17.41 -16.94 1.30
CA LYS A 166 -18.28 -16.54 2.42
C LYS A 166 -19.09 -15.30 2.06
N HIS A 167 -20.34 -15.27 2.48
CA HIS A 167 -21.20 -14.08 2.37
C HIS A 167 -20.88 -13.10 3.52
N TYR A 168 -20.62 -11.85 3.18
CA TYR A 168 -20.38 -10.75 4.12
C TYR A 168 -21.61 -9.86 4.27
#